data_e4b450e7bfd84f689e77a8ad542b148f
#
_entry.id   e4b450e7bfd84f689e77a8ad542b148f
#
_cell.length_a   1.000
_cell.length_b   1.000
_cell.length_c   1.000
_cell.angle_alpha   90.00
_cell.angle_beta   90.00
_cell.angle_gamma   90.00
#
_symmetry.space_group_name_H-M   'P 1'
#
loop_
_entity.id
_entity.type
_entity.pdbx_description
1 polymer ?
#
loop_
_entity_poly.entity_id
_entity_poly.type
_entity_poly.pdbx_seq_one_letter_code
_entity_poly.pdbx_strand_id
1 'polypeptide(L)'
;NSLKFSVQKDADGFTVNFYMTNYGTFVDKGVSGNKKKQSYTDYEGKTKTSPYSYTTKQPPSKVLDKWIVRRGIAPRDKGGRFISRKSISFLIARSIKVNGIKSTSFFQRPLELKLKRFGKELLINIRKDVVNILKGSINIK
;
A
#
# COMPACT_ATOMS: atom_id res chain seq x y z
N ASN A 1 -8.40 -13.48 -0.30
CA ASN A 1 -7.27 -12.75 0.29
C ASN A 1 -6.08 -12.80 -0.66
N SER A 2 -5.66 -11.62 -1.13
CA SER A 2 -4.55 -11.50 -2.09
C SER A 2 -3.17 -11.35 -1.40
N LEU A 3 -3.15 -11.10 -0.09
CA LEU A 3 -1.93 -10.97 0.68
C LEU A 3 -1.60 -12.33 1.33
N LYS A 4 -0.41 -12.85 1.04
CA LYS A 4 0.15 -14.08 1.61
C LYS A 4 1.55 -13.78 2.13
N PHE A 5 2.04 -14.59 3.05
CA PHE A 5 3.43 -14.52 3.49
C PHE A 5 4.02 -15.92 3.63
N SER A 6 5.33 -16.03 3.52
CA SER A 6 6.10 -17.20 3.88
C SER A 6 7.29 -16.81 4.75
N VAL A 7 7.66 -17.66 5.67
CA VAL A 7 8.84 -17.51 6.52
C VAL A 7 9.78 -18.65 6.19
N GLN A 8 11.01 -18.31 5.84
CA GLN A 8 12.09 -19.28 5.58
C GLN A 8 13.15 -19.08 6.65
N LYS A 9 13.68 -20.19 7.17
CA LYS A 9 14.81 -20.17 8.09
C LYS A 9 16.08 -20.37 7.26
N ASP A 10 16.95 -19.41 7.29
CA ASP A 10 18.26 -19.44 6.65
C ASP A 10 19.34 -19.72 7.71
N ALA A 11 20.56 -20.01 7.27
CA ALA A 11 21.70 -20.27 8.18
C ALA A 11 21.96 -19.10 9.15
N ASP A 12 21.77 -17.88 8.67
CA ASP A 12 22.06 -16.65 9.41
C ASP A 12 20.82 -15.96 10.01
N GLY A 13 19.61 -16.56 9.88
CA GLY A 13 18.40 -15.94 10.40
C GLY A 13 17.10 -16.40 9.75
N PHE A 14 16.17 -15.46 9.62
CA PHE A 14 14.84 -15.71 9.03
C PHE A 14 14.55 -14.69 7.92
N THR A 15 14.08 -15.19 6.78
CA THR A 15 13.58 -14.35 5.69
C THR A 15 12.06 -14.43 5.66
N VAL A 16 11.40 -13.27 5.70
CA VAL A 16 9.94 -13.15 5.59
C VAL A 16 9.58 -12.58 4.23
N ASN A 17 8.93 -13.37 3.39
CA ASN A 17 8.48 -12.97 2.06
C ASN A 17 6.99 -12.65 2.08
N PHE A 18 6.61 -11.50 1.56
CA PHE A 18 5.23 -11.09 1.38
C PHE A 18 4.85 -11.15 -0.10
N TYR A 19 3.73 -11.80 -0.39
CA TYR A 19 3.19 -11.94 -1.74
C TYR A 19 1.85 -11.22 -1.82
N MET A 20 1.68 -10.43 -2.85
CA MET A 20 0.41 -9.78 -3.17
C MET A 20 0.20 -9.78 -4.68
N THR A 21 -1.05 -9.63 -5.11
CA THR A 21 -1.35 -9.44 -6.54
C THR A 21 -0.73 -8.14 -7.04
N ASN A 22 -0.35 -8.08 -8.32
CA ASN A 22 0.25 -6.89 -8.93
C ASN A 22 -0.58 -5.61 -8.71
N TYR A 23 -1.90 -5.75 -8.61
CA TYR A 23 -2.79 -4.65 -8.27
C TYR A 23 -2.55 -4.05 -6.88
N GLY A 24 -2.12 -4.85 -5.90
CA GLY A 24 -1.90 -4.41 -4.53
C GLY A 24 -0.87 -3.28 -4.44
N THR A 25 0.20 -3.33 -5.23
CA THR A 25 1.25 -2.30 -5.23
C THR A 25 0.75 -0.93 -5.71
N PHE A 26 -0.17 -0.92 -6.69
CA PHE A 26 -0.78 0.33 -7.19
C PHE A 26 -1.73 0.95 -6.16
N VAL A 27 -2.46 0.13 -5.41
CA VAL A 27 -3.35 0.60 -4.34
C VAL A 27 -2.54 1.11 -3.15
N ASP A 28 -1.47 0.40 -2.80
CA ASP A 28 -0.61 0.75 -1.67
C ASP A 28 0.15 2.06 -1.92
N LYS A 29 0.87 2.17 -3.03
CA LYS A 29 1.70 3.33 -3.37
C LYS A 29 0.96 4.42 -4.13
N GLY A 30 -0.26 4.15 -4.58
CA GLY A 30 -1.02 5.03 -5.46
C GLY A 30 -0.47 5.10 -6.88
N VAL A 31 -1.12 5.88 -7.72
CA VAL A 31 -0.69 6.16 -9.11
C VAL A 31 -0.83 7.65 -9.37
N SER A 32 0.25 8.31 -9.74
CA SER A 32 0.23 9.74 -10.07
C SER A 32 -0.57 10.00 -11.34
N GLY A 33 -1.35 11.07 -11.34
CA GLY A 33 -1.97 11.60 -12.55
C GLY A 33 -0.98 12.48 -13.32
N ASN A 34 -1.40 12.90 -14.52
CA ASN A 34 -0.56 13.80 -15.33
C ASN A 34 -0.54 15.24 -14.80
N LYS A 35 -1.53 15.66 -14.00
CA LYS A 35 -1.58 16.98 -13.34
C LYS A 35 -1.27 16.91 -11.85
N LYS A 36 -1.57 15.80 -11.18
CA LYS A 36 -1.41 15.65 -9.74
C LYS A 36 -0.52 14.47 -9.41
N LYS A 37 0.61 14.74 -8.78
CA LYS A 37 1.48 13.69 -8.23
C LYS A 37 0.87 13.12 -6.96
N GLN A 38 0.98 11.81 -6.78
CA GLN A 38 0.56 11.10 -5.58
C GLN A 38 1.79 10.73 -4.76
N SER A 39 1.63 10.72 -3.45
CA SER A 39 2.66 10.31 -2.51
C SER A 39 2.16 9.19 -1.60
N TYR A 40 3.07 8.41 -1.06
CA TYR A 40 2.80 7.36 -0.08
C TYR A 40 3.84 7.40 1.03
N THR A 41 3.51 6.83 2.18
CA THR A 41 4.47 6.63 3.26
C THR A 41 5.06 5.23 3.13
N ASP A 42 6.38 5.11 3.07
CA ASP A 42 7.07 3.82 3.02
C ASP A 42 7.18 3.16 4.41
N TYR A 43 7.73 1.94 4.44
CA TYR A 43 7.93 1.17 5.67
C TYR A 43 9.00 1.79 6.61
N GLU A 44 9.77 2.78 6.15
CA GLU A 44 10.70 3.57 6.98
C GLU A 44 10.02 4.80 7.59
N GLY A 45 8.75 5.08 7.24
CA GLY A 45 8.01 6.26 7.67
C GLY A 45 8.31 7.50 6.85
N LYS A 46 9.03 7.36 5.73
CA LYS A 46 9.35 8.47 4.83
C LYS A 46 8.28 8.64 3.77
N THR A 47 7.92 9.89 3.47
CA THR A 47 7.01 10.21 2.38
C THR A 47 7.77 10.18 1.05
N LYS A 48 7.33 9.31 0.13
CA LYS A 48 7.89 9.17 -1.23
C LYS A 48 6.83 9.43 -2.27
N THR A 49 7.23 9.93 -3.43
CA THR A 49 6.35 10.06 -4.59
C THR A 49 6.09 8.69 -5.19
N SER A 50 4.84 8.43 -5.62
CA SER A 50 4.49 7.18 -6.28
C SER A 50 5.37 6.94 -7.52
N PRO A 51 5.93 5.72 -7.67
CA PRO A 51 6.70 5.34 -8.86
C PRO A 51 5.82 5.10 -10.09
N TYR A 52 4.49 5.04 -9.90
CA TYR A 52 3.52 4.80 -10.95
C TYR A 52 2.86 6.09 -11.40
N SER A 53 2.69 6.27 -12.71
CA SER A 53 2.04 7.47 -13.25
C SER A 53 1.26 7.19 -14.53
N TYR A 54 0.15 7.91 -14.69
CA TYR A 54 -0.54 8.00 -15.97
C TYR A 54 0.15 9.06 -16.84
N THR A 55 0.51 8.70 -18.05
CA THR A 55 1.11 9.62 -19.03
C THR A 55 0.12 9.95 -20.14
N THR A 56 0.11 9.15 -21.22
CA THR A 56 -0.70 9.40 -22.42
C THR A 56 -2.05 8.70 -22.38
N LYS A 57 -2.09 7.45 -21.92
CA LYS A 57 -3.30 6.61 -21.93
C LYS A 57 -4.08 6.77 -20.62
N GLN A 58 -5.41 6.82 -20.72
CA GLN A 58 -6.30 6.72 -19.58
C GLN A 58 -6.69 5.27 -19.30
N PRO A 59 -7.17 4.91 -18.10
CA PRO A 59 -7.72 3.60 -17.81
C PRO A 59 -8.83 3.24 -18.80
N PRO A 60 -8.97 1.97 -19.24
CA PRO A 60 -10.08 1.56 -20.07
C PRO A 60 -11.42 1.81 -19.39
N SER A 61 -12.29 2.62 -20.00
CA SER A 61 -13.58 2.99 -19.42
C SER A 61 -14.50 1.78 -19.18
N LYS A 62 -14.38 0.72 -20.01
CA LYS A 62 -15.14 -0.53 -19.86
C LYS A 62 -14.95 -1.20 -18.49
N VAL A 63 -13.77 -1.12 -17.91
CA VAL A 63 -13.47 -1.73 -16.59
C VAL A 63 -14.26 -1.05 -15.48
N LEU A 64 -14.58 0.24 -15.65
CA LEU A 64 -15.30 1.02 -14.67
C LEU A 64 -16.82 0.79 -14.68
N ASP A 65 -17.39 0.22 -15.75
CA ASP A 65 -18.83 0.04 -15.88
C ASP A 65 -19.41 -0.84 -14.76
N LYS A 66 -18.80 -2.00 -14.49
CA LYS A 66 -19.23 -2.89 -13.41
C LYS A 66 -19.06 -2.23 -12.02
N TRP A 67 -18.04 -1.42 -11.84
CA TRP A 67 -17.79 -0.69 -10.60
C TRP A 67 -18.85 0.39 -10.37
N ILE A 68 -19.24 1.15 -11.42
CA ILE A 68 -20.28 2.17 -11.39
C ILE A 68 -21.62 1.56 -10.96
N VAL A 69 -22.00 0.42 -11.57
CA VAL A 69 -23.22 -0.30 -11.21
C VAL A 69 -23.19 -0.75 -9.76
N ARG A 70 -22.09 -1.39 -9.34
CA ARG A 70 -21.95 -1.89 -7.96
C ARG A 70 -22.00 -0.77 -6.91
N ARG A 71 -21.56 0.44 -7.27
CA ARG A 71 -21.61 1.62 -6.39
C ARG A 71 -22.91 2.40 -6.47
N GLY A 72 -23.86 2.00 -7.34
CA GLY A 72 -25.12 2.71 -7.50
C GLY A 72 -24.96 4.14 -8.04
N ILE A 73 -23.88 4.40 -8.81
CA ILE A 73 -23.60 5.74 -9.32
C ILE A 73 -24.52 6.02 -10.51
N ALA A 74 -25.50 6.90 -10.33
CA ALA A 74 -26.48 7.30 -11.33
C ALA A 74 -26.59 8.83 -11.38
N PRO A 75 -25.52 9.55 -11.83
CA PRO A 75 -25.55 11.01 -11.87
C PRO A 75 -26.54 11.54 -12.89
N ARG A 76 -27.02 12.72 -12.60
CA ARG A 76 -27.93 13.49 -13.46
C ARG A 76 -27.22 14.72 -13.99
N ASP A 77 -27.65 15.19 -15.15
CA ASP A 77 -27.23 16.47 -15.68
C ASP A 77 -27.92 17.63 -14.94
N LYS A 78 -27.60 18.87 -15.31
CA LYS A 78 -28.24 20.07 -14.75
C LYS A 78 -29.74 20.12 -15.01
N GLY A 79 -30.24 19.43 -16.04
CA GLY A 79 -31.65 19.29 -16.37
C GLY A 79 -32.37 18.10 -15.69
N GLY A 80 -31.68 17.40 -14.75
CA GLY A 80 -32.25 16.27 -14.02
C GLY A 80 -32.28 14.96 -14.80
N ARG A 81 -31.75 14.90 -16.04
CA ARG A 81 -31.73 13.69 -16.88
C ARG A 81 -30.55 12.79 -16.51
N PHE A 82 -30.75 11.48 -16.56
CA PHE A 82 -29.68 10.52 -16.30
C PHE A 82 -28.60 10.60 -17.37
N ILE A 83 -27.35 10.70 -16.94
CA ILE A 83 -26.18 10.63 -17.80
C ILE A 83 -25.89 9.16 -18.12
N SER A 84 -25.56 8.85 -19.38
CA SER A 84 -25.26 7.49 -19.81
C SER A 84 -24.06 6.88 -19.07
N ARG A 85 -24.11 5.59 -18.75
CA ARG A 85 -22.99 4.90 -18.08
C ARG A 85 -21.67 5.01 -18.86
N LYS A 86 -21.73 4.98 -20.19
CA LYS A 86 -20.54 5.16 -21.05
C LYS A 86 -19.91 6.52 -20.84
N SER A 87 -20.70 7.59 -20.82
CA SER A 87 -20.22 8.95 -20.57
C SER A 87 -19.59 9.09 -19.19
N ILE A 88 -20.23 8.53 -18.16
CA ILE A 88 -19.71 8.55 -16.79
C ILE A 88 -18.41 7.76 -16.69
N SER A 89 -18.37 6.54 -17.24
CA SER A 89 -17.15 5.72 -17.27
C SER A 89 -15.96 6.48 -17.91
N PHE A 90 -16.24 7.18 -18.99
CA PHE A 90 -15.25 8.00 -19.68
C PHE A 90 -14.77 9.19 -18.81
N LEU A 91 -15.70 9.90 -18.18
CA LEU A 91 -15.37 11.03 -17.29
C LEU A 91 -14.54 10.59 -16.08
N ILE A 92 -14.90 9.46 -15.46
CA ILE A 92 -14.14 8.90 -14.35
C ILE A 92 -12.75 8.45 -14.82
N ALA A 93 -12.63 7.75 -15.96
CA ALA A 93 -11.34 7.37 -16.52
C ALA A 93 -10.44 8.57 -16.81
N ARG A 94 -11.04 9.66 -17.34
CA ARG A 94 -10.34 10.93 -17.58
C ARG A 94 -9.89 11.58 -16.27
N SER A 95 -10.76 11.59 -15.26
CA SER A 95 -10.42 12.11 -13.93
C SER A 95 -9.27 11.33 -13.29
N ILE A 96 -9.28 10.00 -13.40
CA ILE A 96 -8.18 9.14 -12.92
C ILE A 96 -6.87 9.47 -13.66
N LYS A 97 -6.90 9.65 -14.98
CA LYS A 97 -5.71 10.06 -15.74
C LYS A 97 -5.15 11.40 -15.25
N VAL A 98 -6.02 12.37 -14.94
CA VAL A 98 -5.63 13.73 -14.54
C VAL A 98 -5.13 13.77 -13.10
N ASN A 99 -5.88 13.19 -12.17
CA ASN A 99 -5.65 13.30 -10.73
C ASN A 99 -4.87 12.10 -10.15
N GLY A 100 -4.82 10.98 -10.88
CA GLY A 100 -4.26 9.73 -10.38
C GLY A 100 -5.18 8.98 -9.42
N ILE A 101 -4.62 7.98 -8.78
CA ILE A 101 -5.25 7.16 -7.72
C ILE A 101 -4.49 7.42 -6.43
N LYS A 102 -5.18 7.86 -5.39
CA LYS A 102 -4.57 8.14 -4.09
C LYS A 102 -4.00 6.86 -3.48
N SER A 103 -2.81 6.96 -2.90
CA SER A 103 -2.21 5.90 -2.08
C SER A 103 -3.06 5.62 -0.84
N THR A 104 -3.17 4.35 -0.47
CA THR A 104 -3.78 3.91 0.79
C THR A 104 -2.73 3.57 1.83
N SER A 105 -1.48 3.30 1.42
CA SER A 105 -0.38 2.81 2.27
C SER A 105 -0.81 1.65 3.18
N PHE A 106 -1.73 0.79 2.68
CA PHE A 106 -2.36 -0.26 3.50
C PHE A 106 -1.38 -1.35 3.92
N PHE A 107 -0.29 -1.54 3.18
CA PHE A 107 0.76 -2.49 3.50
C PHE A 107 1.96 -1.79 4.16
N GLN A 108 2.44 -0.69 3.58
CA GLN A 108 3.65 0.01 4.03
C GLN A 108 3.50 0.55 5.47
N ARG A 109 2.38 1.21 5.76
CA ARG A 109 2.16 1.84 7.08
C ARG A 109 2.03 0.84 8.24
N PRO A 110 1.24 -0.24 8.15
CA PRO A 110 1.24 -1.28 9.18
C PRO A 110 2.61 -1.96 9.35
N LEU A 111 3.36 -2.17 8.26
CA LEU A 111 4.69 -2.74 8.30
C LEU A 111 5.66 -1.84 9.06
N GLU A 112 5.67 -0.52 8.80
CA GLU A 112 6.44 0.47 9.55
C GLU A 112 6.20 0.36 11.06
N LEU A 113 4.91 0.37 11.45
CA LEU A 113 4.53 0.32 12.86
C LEU A 113 5.00 -0.98 13.54
N LYS A 114 4.87 -2.10 12.84
CA LYS A 114 5.28 -3.42 13.35
C LYS A 114 6.80 -3.55 13.43
N LEU A 115 7.54 -3.07 12.44
CA LEU A 115 9.01 -3.09 12.47
C LEU A 115 9.57 -2.22 13.59
N LYS A 116 9.00 -1.03 13.82
CA LYS A 116 9.39 -0.16 14.93
C LYS A 116 9.17 -0.84 16.30
N ARG A 117 8.04 -1.52 16.47
CA ARG A 117 7.74 -2.26 17.69
C ARG A 117 8.66 -3.46 17.85
N PHE A 118 8.83 -4.27 16.82
CA PHE A 118 9.71 -5.44 16.82
C PHE A 118 11.16 -5.07 17.16
N GLY A 119 11.70 -4.00 16.57
CA GLY A 119 13.04 -3.52 16.87
C GLY A 119 13.24 -3.16 18.35
N LYS A 120 12.25 -2.50 18.96
CA LYS A 120 12.28 -2.19 20.40
C LYS A 120 12.26 -3.45 21.27
N GLU A 121 11.36 -4.39 20.96
CA GLU A 121 11.24 -5.66 21.70
C GLU A 121 12.51 -6.50 21.56
N LEU A 122 13.12 -6.54 20.38
CA LEU A 122 14.40 -7.23 20.12
C LEU A 122 15.52 -6.65 20.97
N LEU A 123 15.70 -5.33 20.99
CA LEU A 123 16.73 -4.65 21.79
C LEU A 123 16.55 -4.93 23.29
N ILE A 124 15.32 -4.94 23.80
CA ILE A 124 15.02 -5.26 25.20
C ILE A 124 15.45 -6.70 25.53
N ASN A 125 15.16 -7.65 24.63
CA ASN A 125 15.53 -9.05 24.85
C ASN A 125 17.05 -9.27 24.77
N ILE A 126 17.72 -8.71 23.78
CA ILE A 126 19.18 -8.76 23.68
C ILE A 126 19.82 -8.19 24.96
N ARG A 127 19.34 -7.04 25.46
CA ARG A 127 19.84 -6.46 26.69
C ARG A 127 19.68 -7.41 27.89
N LYS A 128 18.53 -8.06 28.02
CA LYS A 128 18.28 -9.05 29.08
C LYS A 128 19.25 -10.22 28.98
N ASP A 129 19.44 -10.75 27.77
CA ASP A 129 20.35 -11.88 27.56
C ASP A 129 21.79 -11.54 27.88
N VAL A 130 22.28 -10.37 27.46
CA VAL A 130 23.63 -9.88 27.80
C VAL A 130 23.78 -9.73 29.32
N VAL A 131 22.80 -9.13 30.01
CA VAL A 131 22.83 -8.98 31.49
C VAL A 131 22.85 -10.36 32.18
N ASN A 132 22.09 -11.31 31.70
CA ASN A 132 22.05 -12.67 32.28
C ASN A 132 23.38 -13.40 32.07
N ILE A 133 23.98 -13.29 30.88
CA ILE A 133 25.30 -13.87 30.58
C ILE A 133 26.36 -13.27 31.52
N LEU A 134 26.39 -11.94 31.67
CA LEU A 134 27.34 -11.26 32.56
C LEU A 134 27.17 -11.68 34.03
N LYS A 135 25.92 -11.76 34.53
CA LYS A 135 25.64 -12.24 35.87
C LYS A 135 26.06 -13.69 36.10
N GLY A 136 25.81 -14.57 35.08
CA GLY A 136 26.28 -15.96 35.11
C GLY A 136 27.81 -16.06 35.19
N SER A 137 28.52 -15.21 34.43
CA SER A 137 30.00 -15.19 34.44
C SER A 137 30.61 -14.68 35.74
N ILE A 138 29.90 -13.85 36.51
CA ILE A 138 30.34 -13.30 37.79
C ILE A 138 30.13 -14.33 38.92
N ASN A 139 29.17 -15.22 38.82
CA ASN A 139 28.83 -16.22 39.83
C ASN A 139 29.64 -17.53 39.72
N ILE A 140 30.60 -17.63 38.81
CA ILE A 140 31.52 -18.76 38.69
C ILE A 140 32.81 -18.40 39.49
N LYS A 141 32.66 -18.47 40.81
CA LYS A 141 33.77 -18.57 41.77
C LYS A 141 33.43 -19.62 42.82
#